data_dd324e208a216e6a61d27f7722924442
#
_entry.id   dd324e208a216e6a61d27f7722924442
#
_cell.length_a   1.000
_cell.length_b   1.000
_cell.length_c   1.000
_cell.angle_alpha   90.00
_cell.angle_beta   90.00
_cell.angle_gamma   90.00
#
_symmetry.space_group_name_H-M   'P 1'
#
loop_
_entity.id
_entity.type
_entity.pdbx_description
1 polymer ?
#
loop_
_entity_poly.entity_id
_entity_poly.type
_entity_poly.pdbx_seq_one_letter_code
_entity_poly.pdbx_strand_id
1 'polypeptide(L)'
;MNATIKTVYYSKAGEIVSSWDEAESVTYHTICTNEQADAAEAKLVALAHEFAEKHYKEVQKENYSIRGAKLKDGTFYMQTKVWKQSCK
;
A
#
# COMPACT_ATOMS: atom_id res chain seq x y z
N MET A 1 0.72 21.14 -3.00
CA MET A 1 -0.31 20.13 -3.36
C MET A 1 0.10 18.77 -2.86
N ASN A 2 -0.76 18.13 -2.10
CA ASN A 2 -0.44 16.83 -1.54
C ASN A 2 -0.72 15.71 -2.55
N ALA A 3 0.15 14.73 -2.56
CA ALA A 3 -0.06 13.55 -3.40
C ALA A 3 -1.30 12.80 -2.93
N THR A 4 -2.11 12.35 -3.87
CA THR A 4 -3.31 11.58 -3.57
C THR A 4 -2.96 10.10 -3.46
N ILE A 5 -3.31 9.49 -2.34
CA ILE A 5 -3.05 8.09 -2.11
C ILE A 5 -4.31 7.29 -2.39
N LYS A 6 -4.18 6.27 -3.21
CA LYS A 6 -5.28 5.37 -3.56
C LYS A 6 -5.13 4.06 -2.83
N THR A 7 -6.27 3.46 -2.47
CA THR A 7 -6.31 2.19 -1.77
C THR A 7 -6.96 1.16 -2.69
N VAL A 8 -6.30 0.03 -2.87
CA VAL A 8 -6.81 -1.07 -3.71
C VAL A 8 -6.67 -2.38 -2.96
N TYR A 9 -7.72 -3.18 -2.98
CA TYR A 9 -7.71 -4.52 -2.39
C TYR A 9 -7.55 -5.56 -3.49
N TYR A 10 -6.65 -6.51 -3.27
CA TYR A 10 -6.39 -7.58 -4.23
C TYR A 10 -6.71 -8.94 -3.65
N SER A 11 -7.31 -9.81 -4.46
CA SER A 11 -7.55 -11.20 -4.07
C SER A 11 -6.25 -12.00 -4.14
N LYS A 12 -6.30 -13.26 -3.70
CA LYS A 12 -5.16 -14.18 -3.81
C LYS A 12 -4.71 -14.36 -5.25
N ALA A 13 -5.63 -14.31 -6.20
CA ALA A 13 -5.33 -14.44 -7.63
C ALA A 13 -4.81 -13.14 -8.25
N GLY A 14 -4.75 -12.04 -7.48
CA GLY A 14 -4.28 -10.76 -7.98
C GLY A 14 -5.36 -9.91 -8.62
N GLU A 15 -6.63 -10.27 -8.45
CA GLU A 15 -7.74 -9.50 -8.98
C GLU A 15 -8.18 -8.43 -8.00
N ILE A 16 -8.63 -7.28 -8.53
CA ILE A 16 -9.14 -6.20 -7.69
C ILE A 16 -10.49 -6.61 -7.11
N VAL A 17 -10.62 -6.50 -5.81
CA VAL A 17 -11.88 -6.79 -5.11
C VAL A 17 -12.34 -5.56 -4.34
N SER A 18 -13.59 -5.54 -3.92
CA SER A 18 -14.21 -4.35 -3.34
C SER A 18 -14.05 -4.20 -1.83
N SER A 19 -13.64 -5.25 -1.14
CA SER A 19 -13.55 -5.21 0.31
C SER A 19 -12.38 -6.03 0.85
N TRP A 20 -11.98 -5.71 2.07
CA TRP A 20 -10.93 -6.45 2.76
C TRP A 20 -11.34 -7.90 3.03
N ASP A 21 -12.63 -8.16 3.24
CA ASP A 21 -13.11 -9.52 3.50
C ASP A 21 -12.80 -10.46 2.33
N GLU A 22 -12.85 -9.95 1.11
CA GLU A 22 -12.57 -10.73 -0.09
C GLU A 22 -11.09 -10.69 -0.48
N ALA A 23 -10.31 -9.85 0.15
CA ALA A 23 -8.95 -9.57 -0.25
C ALA A 23 -7.93 -10.48 0.44
N GLU A 24 -6.76 -10.59 -0.18
CA GLU A 24 -5.59 -11.22 0.41
C GLU A 24 -4.54 -10.17 0.75
N SER A 25 -4.65 -8.99 0.14
CA SER A 25 -3.75 -7.87 0.42
C SER A 25 -4.44 -6.54 0.16
N VAL A 26 -3.91 -5.49 0.77
CA VAL A 26 -4.29 -4.12 0.47
C VAL A 26 -3.06 -3.36 0.01
N THR A 27 -3.22 -2.55 -1.03
CA THR A 27 -2.14 -1.74 -1.57
C THR A 27 -2.51 -0.27 -1.47
N TYR A 28 -1.60 0.52 -0.92
CA TYR A 28 -1.69 1.98 -0.94
C TYR A 28 -0.67 2.46 -1.95
N HIS A 29 -1.09 3.27 -2.91
CA HIS A 29 -0.18 3.77 -3.92
C HIS A 29 -0.47 5.21 -4.30
N THR A 30 0.55 5.87 -4.85
CA THR A 30 0.45 7.25 -5.28
C THR A 30 1.48 7.53 -6.37
N ILE A 31 1.22 8.60 -7.11
CA ILE A 31 2.20 9.18 -8.03
C ILE A 31 2.51 10.57 -7.49
N CYS A 32 3.78 10.87 -7.30
CA CYS A 32 4.20 12.14 -6.70
C CYS A 32 5.42 12.72 -7.41
N THR A 33 5.67 13.98 -7.14
CA THR A 33 6.90 14.64 -7.63
C THR A 33 8.08 14.27 -6.75
N ASN A 34 9.29 14.57 -7.22
CA ASN A 34 10.49 14.34 -6.44
C ASN A 34 10.44 15.08 -5.09
N GLU A 35 9.88 16.28 -5.09
CA GLU A 35 9.76 17.09 -3.87
C GLU A 35 8.78 16.49 -2.86
N GLN A 36 7.80 15.73 -3.34
CA GLN A 36 6.78 15.10 -2.51
C GLN A 36 7.15 13.69 -2.07
N ALA A 37 8.23 13.14 -2.64
CA ALA A 37 8.55 11.72 -2.48
C ALA A 37 8.70 11.29 -1.01
N ASP A 38 9.48 12.04 -0.24
CA ASP A 38 9.71 11.70 1.17
C ASP A 38 8.43 11.76 1.99
N ALA A 39 7.63 12.80 1.78
CA ALA A 39 6.35 12.95 2.48
C ALA A 39 5.36 11.86 2.05
N ALA A 40 5.34 11.51 0.77
CA ALA A 40 4.49 10.45 0.26
C ALA A 40 4.87 9.10 0.84
N GLU A 41 6.16 8.81 0.91
CA GLU A 41 6.65 7.55 1.52
C GLU A 41 6.23 7.46 2.98
N ALA A 42 6.44 8.53 3.74
CA ALA A 42 6.05 8.56 5.15
C ALA A 42 4.55 8.32 5.32
N LYS A 43 3.74 8.91 4.45
CA LYS A 43 2.30 8.74 4.49
C LYS A 43 1.87 7.31 4.17
N LEU A 44 2.50 6.71 3.15
CA LEU A 44 2.22 5.32 2.79
C LEU A 44 2.57 4.37 3.93
N VAL A 45 3.73 4.57 4.55
CA VAL A 45 4.16 3.75 5.69
C VAL A 45 3.18 3.92 6.86
N ALA A 46 2.77 5.14 7.15
CA ALA A 46 1.82 5.41 8.22
C ALA A 46 0.48 4.73 7.99
N LEU A 47 -0.03 4.75 6.76
CA LEU A 47 -1.27 4.08 6.41
C LEU A 47 -1.16 2.56 6.55
N ALA A 48 -0.03 1.99 6.13
CA ALA A 48 0.21 0.56 6.25
C ALA A 48 0.26 0.13 7.72
N HIS A 49 0.95 0.89 8.55
CA HIS A 49 1.03 0.60 9.98
C HIS A 49 -0.33 0.73 10.66
N GLU A 50 -1.07 1.78 10.34
CA GLU A 50 -2.40 2.00 10.89
C GLU A 50 -3.34 0.85 10.52
N PHE A 51 -3.31 0.42 9.26
CA PHE A 51 -4.11 -0.71 8.81
C PHE A 51 -3.71 -2.00 9.52
N ALA A 52 -2.41 -2.24 9.65
CA ALA A 52 -1.89 -3.42 10.32
C ALA A 52 -2.28 -3.47 11.80
N GLU A 53 -2.27 -2.33 12.48
CA GLU A 53 -2.70 -2.26 13.87
C GLU A 53 -4.19 -2.52 14.02
N LYS A 54 -4.98 -1.97 13.11
CA LYS A 54 -6.43 -2.16 13.12
C LYS A 54 -6.81 -3.61 12.87
N HIS A 55 -6.04 -4.30 12.05
CA HIS A 55 -6.31 -5.69 11.65
C HIS A 55 -5.21 -6.64 12.11
N TYR A 56 -4.61 -6.38 13.25
CA TYR A 56 -3.39 -7.09 13.68
C TYR A 56 -3.55 -8.61 13.78
N LYS A 57 -4.76 -9.11 13.94
CA LYS A 57 -5.01 -10.56 13.99
C LYS A 57 -5.10 -11.19 12.61
N GLU A 58 -5.26 -10.37 11.58
CA GLU A 58 -5.51 -10.84 10.23
C GLU A 58 -4.32 -10.65 9.30
N VAL A 59 -3.36 -9.81 9.68
CA VAL A 59 -2.26 -9.42 8.78
C VAL A 59 -0.93 -9.99 9.25
N GLN A 60 -0.02 -10.13 8.30
CA GLN A 60 1.36 -10.51 8.60
C GLN A 60 2.07 -9.30 9.20
N LYS A 61 2.64 -9.51 10.38
CA LYS A 61 3.37 -8.47 11.08
C LYS A 61 4.64 -8.15 10.40
N GLU A 62 5.21 -7.36 9.99
CA GLU A 62 6.54 -7.10 9.43
C GLU A 62 6.66 -7.31 7.93
N ASN A 63 5.57 -7.54 7.25
CA ASN A 63 5.67 -7.77 5.82
C ASN A 63 5.13 -6.57 5.04
N TYR A 64 5.77 -5.42 5.23
CA TYR A 64 5.48 -4.24 4.45
C TYR A 64 6.52 -4.12 3.36
N SER A 65 6.10 -4.21 2.11
CA SER A 65 7.01 -3.93 1.02
C SER A 65 6.74 -2.51 0.53
N ILE A 66 7.79 -1.70 0.47
CA ILE A 66 7.70 -0.38 -0.13
C ILE A 66 8.44 -0.45 -1.44
N ARG A 67 7.77 -0.10 -2.51
CA ARG A 67 8.36 -0.07 -3.83
C ARG A 67 8.17 1.30 -4.47
N GLY A 68 9.17 1.72 -5.22
CA GLY A 68 9.10 2.96 -5.95
C GLY A 68 9.73 2.80 -7.31
N ALA A 69 9.22 3.56 -8.27
CA ALA A 69 9.77 3.58 -9.62
C ALA A 69 9.67 4.98 -10.18
N LYS A 70 10.74 5.43 -10.84
CA LYS A 70 10.75 6.71 -11.52
C LYS A 70 10.04 6.56 -12.86
N LEU A 71 9.09 7.44 -13.12
CA LEU A 71 8.34 7.43 -14.36
C LEU A 71 9.00 8.33 -15.40
N LYS A 72 8.58 8.17 -16.65
CA LYS A 72 9.19 8.87 -17.79
C LYS A 72 9.07 10.40 -17.71
N ASP A 73 8.04 10.90 -17.04
CA ASP A 73 7.80 12.33 -16.92
C ASP A 73 8.52 12.95 -15.72
N GLY A 74 9.37 12.19 -15.02
CA GLY A 74 10.09 12.68 -13.85
C GLY A 74 9.36 12.55 -12.53
N THR A 75 8.14 12.00 -12.55
CA THR A 75 7.42 11.71 -11.31
C THR A 75 7.80 10.32 -10.80
N PHE A 76 7.36 10.00 -9.60
CA PHE A 76 7.62 8.71 -8.97
C PHE A 76 6.31 8.00 -8.67
N TYR A 77 6.26 6.72 -8.99
CA TYR A 77 5.21 5.83 -8.51
C TYR A 77 5.72 5.17 -7.23
N MET A 78 4.91 5.18 -6.20
CA MET A 78 5.25 4.57 -4.91
C MET A 78 4.08 3.74 -4.41
N GLN A 79 4.37 2.61 -3.82
CA GLN A 79 3.34 1.76 -3.23
C GLN A 79 3.85 1.07 -1.97
N THR A 80 2.91 0.74 -1.09
CA THR A 80 3.16 -0.17 0.02
C THR A 80 2.01 -1.17 0.07
N LYS A 81 2.30 -2.37 0.49
CA LYS A 81 1.33 -3.46 0.50
C LYS A 81 1.31 -4.15 1.86
N VAL A 82 0.11 -4.42 2.35
CA VAL A 82 -0.08 -5.19 3.59
C VAL A 82 -0.76 -6.50 3.21
N TRP A 83 -0.17 -7.59 3.62
CA TRP A 83 -0.66 -8.93 3.28
C TRP A 83 -1.47 -9.53 4.43
N LYS A 84 -2.50 -10.26 4.07
CA LYS A 84 -3.26 -11.04 5.03
C LYS A 84 -2.42 -12.21 5.50
N GLN A 85 -2.56 -12.56 6.78
CA GLN A 85 -1.87 -13.71 7.33
C GLN A 85 -2.48 -14.98 6.75
N SER A 86 -1.61 -15.85 6.24
CA SER A 86 -2.05 -17.15 5.75
C SER A 86 -2.49 -18.02 6.91
N CYS A 87 -3.73 -18.46 6.87
CA CYS A 87 -4.20 -19.48 7.81
C CYS A 87 -3.94 -20.86 7.20
N LYS A 88 -3.20 -21.62 7.90
CA LYS A 88 -3.03 -23.02 7.55
C LYS A 88 -3.71 -23.90 8.56
#